data_a9a5deb10a799a39fe0d5d7834b3b5da
#
_entry.id   a9a5deb10a799a39fe0d5d7834b3b5da
#
_cell.length_a   1.000
_cell.length_b   1.000
_cell.length_c   1.000
_cell.angle_alpha   90.00
_cell.angle_beta   90.00
_cell.angle_gamma   90.00
#
_symmetry.space_group_name_H-M   'P 1'
#
loop_
_entity.id
_entity.type
_entity.pdbx_description
1 polymer ?
#
loop_
_entity_poly.entity_id
_entity_poly.type
_entity_poly.pdbx_seq_one_letter_code
_entity_poly.pdbx_strand_id
1 'polypeptide(L)'
;MTPLNWRVLVCVRVGRGVSWLRRRVSFGKRYKVRGVTDMGTRDELRDAALQYAPRSMSATDWAQVRDFTQSVTIEHVLPTEPDRATLRLTILAVAQAARVTLHQVGEELTYTDVFDPLVVEFVVSQTGLSDRAKGVRRSLLYRLGRELNPNWPFDDGTTTYGYKAPDAPYTEQEQHFFTQWAQWLSTDYQRDGATLTLALGLGAGLRDGEMARLRGSDVTPHADGCITITDHGPRTTDHGYRDTAPRDVPVLAEREQVVRDAAHGAGTNGLVLWPNRAHATTESVAAIASRIGKPPAVALDTRRLRTTWIVGHLHNLVPEPVICQAAGLADLQHFAKWHETAGVPAERARTLLRRSPYPELHVAN
;
A
#
# COMPACT_ATOMS: atom_id res chain seq x y z
N MET A 1 17.18 31.96 18.02
CA MET A 1 16.39 30.84 18.59
C MET A 1 17.36 29.85 19.21
N THR A 2 17.42 29.80 20.52
CA THR A 2 18.34 28.97 21.30
C THR A 2 17.83 27.53 21.42
N PRO A 3 18.66 26.49 21.28
CA PRO A 3 18.20 25.12 21.40
C PRO A 3 17.87 24.75 22.85
N LEU A 4 16.68 24.19 23.06
CA LEU A 4 16.26 23.64 24.36
C LEU A 4 17.12 22.43 24.72
N ASN A 5 17.85 22.56 25.84
CA ASN A 5 18.62 21.48 26.45
C ASN A 5 17.69 20.64 27.37
N TRP A 6 17.33 19.44 26.95
CA TRP A 6 16.69 18.48 27.83
C TRP A 6 17.74 17.73 28.66
N ARG A 7 17.61 17.80 29.98
CA ARG A 7 18.43 17.02 30.93
C ARG A 7 17.65 15.78 31.35
N VAL A 8 18.17 14.62 31.01
CA VAL A 8 17.63 13.34 31.48
C VAL A 8 18.36 12.97 32.78
N LEU A 9 17.61 12.77 33.87
CA LEU A 9 18.08 12.26 35.14
C LEU A 9 17.91 10.74 35.16
N VAL A 10 19.01 10.01 35.25
CA VAL A 10 18.99 8.55 35.41
C VAL A 10 19.26 8.23 36.88
N CYS A 11 18.32 7.51 37.50
CA CYS A 11 18.43 7.04 38.88
C CYS A 11 19.10 5.65 38.89
N VAL A 12 20.25 5.55 39.51
CA VAL A 12 20.96 4.26 39.69
C VAL A 12 20.99 3.96 41.20
N ARG A 13 20.42 2.82 41.59
CA ARG A 13 20.43 2.32 42.98
C ARG A 13 21.71 1.52 43.20
N VAL A 14 22.60 2.03 44.04
CA VAL A 14 23.81 1.35 44.48
C VAL A 14 23.76 1.22 45.99
N GLY A 15 23.50 0.04 46.53
CA GLY A 15 23.47 -0.24 47.94
C GLY A 15 22.31 0.46 48.68
N ARG A 16 22.53 0.88 49.97
CA ARG A 16 21.52 1.57 50.79
C ARG A 16 21.45 3.10 50.59
N GLY A 17 22.06 3.62 49.55
CA GLY A 17 22.08 5.05 49.28
C GLY A 17 21.67 5.38 47.84
N VAL A 18 21.01 6.51 47.62
CA VAL A 18 20.67 7.03 46.28
C VAL A 18 21.70 8.10 45.94
N SER A 19 22.51 7.87 44.95
CA SER A 19 23.41 8.88 44.40
C SER A 19 23.03 9.26 42.96
N TRP A 20 23.08 10.57 42.67
CA TRP A 20 22.74 11.12 41.36
C TRP A 20 24.01 11.36 40.57
N LEU A 21 24.24 10.54 39.53
CA LEU A 21 25.35 10.74 38.60
C LEU A 21 24.88 11.52 37.39
N ARG A 22 25.46 12.70 37.18
CA ARG A 22 25.28 13.47 35.95
C ARG A 22 26.18 12.90 34.85
N ARG A 23 25.61 12.10 33.94
CA ARG A 23 26.29 11.73 32.72
C ARG A 23 25.84 12.62 31.58
N ARG A 24 26.81 13.28 30.93
CA ARG A 24 26.61 13.91 29.59
C ARG A 24 26.55 12.80 28.57
N VAL A 25 25.36 12.49 28.02
CA VAL A 25 25.21 11.61 26.88
C VAL A 25 25.29 12.47 25.63
N SER A 26 26.44 12.40 24.92
CA SER A 26 26.60 12.97 23.62
C SER A 26 25.92 12.05 22.59
N PHE A 27 24.75 12.41 22.08
CA PHE A 27 24.10 11.74 20.97
C PHE A 27 24.75 12.14 19.65
N GLY A 28 25.85 11.48 19.34
CA GLY A 28 26.55 11.60 18.05
C GLY A 28 26.40 10.36 17.18
N LYS A 29 25.18 10.02 16.77
CA LYS A 29 24.91 9.23 15.56
C LYS A 29 23.48 9.57 15.11
N ARG A 30 23.38 10.38 14.07
CA ARG A 30 22.14 10.56 13.33
C ARG A 30 21.80 9.22 12.68
N TYR A 31 20.89 8.48 13.28
CA TYR A 31 20.23 7.39 12.57
C TYR A 31 19.39 8.02 11.45
N LYS A 32 19.84 7.86 10.23
CA LYS A 32 19.05 8.15 9.03
C LYS A 32 17.86 7.19 9.07
N VAL A 33 16.69 7.68 9.46
CA VAL A 33 15.44 6.94 9.35
C VAL A 33 15.22 6.75 7.85
N ARG A 34 15.49 5.55 7.34
CA ARG A 34 15.04 5.16 6.00
C ARG A 34 13.52 5.01 6.08
N GLY A 35 12.78 5.86 5.38
CA GLY A 35 11.33 5.69 5.28
C GLY A 35 10.49 6.96 5.39
N VAL A 36 11.08 8.16 5.40
CA VAL A 36 10.38 9.36 4.96
C VAL A 36 10.52 9.37 3.44
N THR A 37 9.44 9.26 2.69
CA THR A 37 9.43 9.64 1.27
C THR A 37 9.98 11.06 1.24
N ASP A 38 11.18 11.20 0.69
CA ASP A 38 11.90 12.46 0.59
C ASP A 38 11.19 13.28 -0.51
N MET A 39 10.08 13.91 -0.12
CA MET A 39 9.35 14.89 -0.90
C MET A 39 10.21 16.15 -0.89
N GLY A 40 11.20 16.20 -1.78
CA GLY A 40 11.98 17.41 -2.00
C GLY A 40 11.10 18.56 -2.47
N THR A 41 11.52 19.80 -2.21
CA THR A 41 10.89 20.96 -2.85
C THR A 41 10.94 20.79 -4.38
N ARG A 42 10.07 21.48 -5.11
CA ARG A 42 10.04 21.41 -6.58
C ARG A 42 11.41 21.76 -7.20
N ASP A 43 12.12 22.70 -6.62
CA ASP A 43 13.47 23.09 -7.06
C ASP A 43 14.49 21.98 -6.79
N GLU A 44 14.46 21.35 -5.62
CA GLU A 44 15.32 20.21 -5.32
C GLU A 44 15.05 19.00 -6.22
N LEU A 45 13.80 18.75 -6.58
CA LEU A 45 13.43 17.69 -7.51
C LEU A 45 13.90 18.01 -8.93
N ARG A 46 13.80 19.27 -9.34
CA ARG A 46 14.32 19.75 -10.64
C ARG A 46 15.83 19.58 -10.72
N ASP A 47 16.55 20.01 -9.69
CA ASP A 47 18.00 19.86 -9.63
C ASP A 47 18.41 18.37 -9.64
N ALA A 48 17.68 17.55 -8.91
CA ALA A 48 17.90 16.11 -8.91
C ALA A 48 17.64 15.48 -10.30
N ALA A 49 16.64 15.95 -11.04
CA ALA A 49 16.36 15.50 -12.40
C ALA A 49 17.47 15.90 -13.39
N LEU A 50 17.95 17.14 -13.29
CA LEU A 50 19.02 17.65 -14.15
C LEU A 50 20.38 16.97 -13.90
N GLN A 51 20.66 16.59 -12.66
CA GLN A 51 21.91 15.92 -12.27
C GLN A 51 21.87 14.41 -12.41
N TYR A 52 20.68 13.82 -12.64
CA TYR A 52 20.54 12.39 -12.70
C TYR A 52 21.06 11.83 -14.03
N ALA A 53 21.93 10.81 -13.94
CA ALA A 53 22.33 9.99 -15.08
C ALA A 53 22.06 8.51 -14.75
N PRO A 54 21.35 7.74 -15.61
CA PRO A 54 21.08 6.34 -15.38
C PRO A 54 22.36 5.49 -15.38
N ARG A 55 22.64 4.81 -14.27
CA ARG A 55 23.83 3.93 -14.17
C ARG A 55 23.83 2.74 -15.14
N SER A 56 22.66 2.35 -15.63
CA SER A 56 22.47 1.24 -16.56
C SER A 56 22.57 1.65 -18.03
N MET A 57 22.95 2.88 -18.32
CA MET A 57 23.10 3.43 -19.67
C MET A 57 24.52 3.93 -19.87
N SER A 58 25.11 3.73 -21.06
CA SER A 58 26.43 4.27 -21.37
C SER A 58 26.39 5.81 -21.37
N ALA A 59 27.54 6.45 -21.12
CA ALA A 59 27.63 7.90 -21.16
C ALA A 59 27.30 8.46 -22.55
N THR A 60 27.62 7.72 -23.60
CA THR A 60 27.33 8.08 -24.99
C THR A 60 25.84 8.03 -25.28
N ASP A 61 25.17 6.92 -24.92
CA ASP A 61 23.72 6.79 -25.11
C ASP A 61 22.98 7.85 -24.29
N TRP A 62 23.42 8.09 -23.04
CA TRP A 62 22.82 9.11 -22.19
C TRP A 62 22.95 10.50 -22.81
N ALA A 63 24.11 10.85 -23.35
CA ALA A 63 24.32 12.15 -23.98
C ALA A 63 23.35 12.40 -25.14
N GLN A 64 22.97 11.35 -25.89
CA GLN A 64 22.07 11.46 -27.04
C GLN A 64 20.60 11.63 -26.63
N VAL A 65 20.17 11.06 -25.50
CA VAL A 65 18.75 11.06 -25.08
C VAL A 65 18.48 12.00 -23.90
N ARG A 66 19.52 12.58 -23.33
CA ARG A 66 19.45 13.36 -22.10
C ARG A 66 18.51 14.54 -22.22
N ASP A 67 18.69 15.36 -23.25
CA ASP A 67 17.97 16.63 -23.38
C ASP A 67 16.47 16.37 -23.57
N PHE A 68 16.10 15.38 -24.40
CA PHE A 68 14.71 14.93 -24.52
C PHE A 68 14.15 14.42 -23.19
N THR A 69 14.90 13.54 -22.52
CA THR A 69 14.46 12.96 -21.24
C THR A 69 14.27 14.01 -20.14
N GLN A 70 15.16 14.99 -20.08
CA GLN A 70 15.07 16.09 -19.12
C GLN A 70 13.89 17.01 -19.43
N SER A 71 13.65 17.35 -20.71
CA SER A 71 12.50 18.15 -21.14
C SER A 71 11.19 17.47 -20.70
N VAL A 72 10.97 16.20 -21.08
CA VAL A 72 9.79 15.43 -20.66
C VAL A 72 9.65 15.44 -19.12
N THR A 73 10.74 15.24 -18.41
CA THR A 73 10.71 15.17 -16.94
C THR A 73 10.31 16.49 -16.33
N ILE A 74 10.90 17.60 -16.79
CA ILE A 74 10.66 18.94 -16.24
C ILE A 74 9.25 19.43 -16.58
N GLU A 75 8.82 19.21 -17.80
CA GLU A 75 7.57 19.78 -18.31
C GLU A 75 6.33 18.96 -17.90
N HIS A 76 6.44 17.63 -17.82
CA HIS A 76 5.29 16.75 -17.66
C HIS A 76 5.32 15.88 -16.39
N VAL A 77 6.50 15.61 -15.82
CA VAL A 77 6.60 14.77 -14.62
C VAL A 77 6.67 15.61 -13.35
N LEU A 78 7.52 16.63 -13.29
CA LEU A 78 7.63 17.47 -12.10
C LEU A 78 6.34 18.19 -11.68
N PRO A 79 5.45 18.63 -12.59
CA PRO A 79 4.16 19.20 -12.20
C PRO A 79 3.25 18.25 -11.41
N THR A 80 3.48 16.92 -11.51
CA THR A 80 2.72 15.91 -10.73
C THR A 80 3.28 15.68 -9.32
N GLU A 81 4.28 16.45 -8.90
CA GLU A 81 4.93 16.38 -7.59
C GLU A 81 5.36 14.96 -7.18
N PRO A 82 6.13 14.24 -8.04
CA PRO A 82 6.53 12.87 -7.75
C PRO A 82 7.51 12.83 -6.56
N ASP A 83 7.53 11.73 -5.82
CA ASP A 83 8.65 11.47 -4.91
C ASP A 83 9.95 11.21 -5.70
N ARG A 84 11.10 11.28 -5.01
CA ARG A 84 12.43 11.09 -5.65
C ARG A 84 12.60 9.69 -6.26
N ALA A 85 11.96 8.67 -5.73
CA ALA A 85 12.06 7.31 -6.26
C ALA A 85 11.29 7.19 -7.57
N THR A 86 10.05 7.69 -7.62
CA THR A 86 9.21 7.76 -8.82
C THR A 86 9.86 8.62 -9.89
N LEU A 87 10.39 9.78 -9.52
CA LEU A 87 11.12 10.65 -10.44
C LEU A 87 12.27 9.89 -11.14
N ARG A 88 13.12 9.21 -10.38
CA ARG A 88 14.24 8.42 -10.93
C ARG A 88 13.77 7.27 -11.83
N LEU A 89 12.71 6.58 -11.42
CA LEU A 89 12.12 5.49 -12.22
C LEU A 89 11.57 6.02 -13.54
N THR A 90 10.91 7.18 -13.51
CA THR A 90 10.34 7.80 -14.72
C THR A 90 11.44 8.28 -15.64
N ILE A 91 12.46 8.98 -15.14
CA ILE A 91 13.62 9.39 -15.96
C ILE A 91 14.27 8.18 -16.63
N LEU A 92 14.50 7.10 -15.87
CA LEU A 92 15.09 5.88 -16.43
C LEU A 92 14.20 5.25 -17.50
N ALA A 93 12.89 5.20 -17.29
CA ALA A 93 11.94 4.63 -18.24
C ALA A 93 11.89 5.45 -19.54
N VAL A 94 11.79 6.77 -19.45
CA VAL A 94 11.80 7.67 -20.60
C VAL A 94 13.13 7.59 -21.37
N ALA A 95 14.26 7.60 -20.66
CA ALA A 95 15.57 7.47 -21.29
C ALA A 95 15.75 6.17 -22.06
N GLN A 96 15.20 5.07 -21.53
CA GLN A 96 15.23 3.77 -22.23
C GLN A 96 14.32 3.75 -23.46
N ALA A 97 13.13 4.35 -23.38
CA ALA A 97 12.26 4.50 -24.51
C ALA A 97 12.92 5.34 -25.62
N ALA A 98 13.44 6.51 -25.28
CA ALA A 98 14.16 7.38 -26.21
C ALA A 98 15.37 6.67 -26.85
N ARG A 99 16.14 5.91 -26.08
CA ARG A 99 17.27 5.12 -26.63
C ARG A 99 16.82 4.07 -27.63
N VAL A 100 15.73 3.36 -27.34
CA VAL A 100 15.18 2.36 -28.26
C VAL A 100 14.68 3.02 -29.53
N THR A 101 13.95 4.12 -29.45
CA THR A 101 13.48 4.88 -30.60
C THR A 101 14.66 5.29 -31.50
N LEU A 102 15.68 5.90 -30.91
CA LEU A 102 16.83 6.40 -31.67
C LEU A 102 17.67 5.27 -32.32
N HIS A 103 17.96 4.19 -31.59
CA HIS A 103 18.94 3.19 -32.01
C HIS A 103 18.36 1.91 -32.62
N GLN A 104 17.12 1.57 -32.33
CA GLN A 104 16.51 0.32 -32.78
C GLN A 104 15.37 0.55 -33.77
N VAL A 105 14.60 1.62 -33.58
CA VAL A 105 13.55 1.99 -34.54
C VAL A 105 14.12 2.91 -35.63
N GLY A 106 15.13 3.72 -35.29
CA GLY A 106 15.77 4.65 -36.21
C GLY A 106 14.96 5.92 -36.48
N GLU A 107 14.04 6.24 -35.53
CA GLU A 107 13.17 7.41 -35.62
C GLU A 107 13.76 8.58 -34.81
N GLU A 108 13.26 9.77 -35.05
CA GLU A 108 13.62 10.95 -34.28
C GLU A 108 13.03 10.93 -32.86
N LEU A 109 13.62 11.69 -31.93
CA LEU A 109 13.13 11.81 -30.58
C LEU A 109 11.95 12.79 -30.50
N THR A 110 10.79 12.34 -31.01
CA THR A 110 9.52 13.07 -30.85
C THR A 110 8.67 12.40 -29.79
N TYR A 111 7.67 13.12 -29.28
CA TYR A 111 6.72 12.52 -28.31
C TYR A 111 5.94 11.36 -28.93
N THR A 112 5.58 11.49 -30.19
CA THR A 112 4.85 10.43 -30.92
C THR A 112 5.67 9.16 -31.03
N ASP A 113 6.94 9.24 -31.40
CA ASP A 113 7.77 8.08 -31.67
C ASP A 113 8.27 7.43 -30.38
N VAL A 114 8.70 8.24 -29.38
CA VAL A 114 9.18 7.72 -28.08
C VAL A 114 8.06 7.08 -27.28
N PHE A 115 6.86 7.65 -27.35
CA PHE A 115 5.69 7.14 -26.66
C PHE A 115 4.73 6.37 -27.58
N ASP A 116 5.23 5.79 -28.65
CA ASP A 116 4.46 4.79 -29.41
C ASP A 116 4.23 3.55 -28.54
N PRO A 117 2.98 3.02 -28.46
CA PRO A 117 2.69 1.83 -27.64
C PRO A 117 3.58 0.62 -27.95
N LEU A 118 3.96 0.43 -29.22
CA LEU A 118 4.83 -0.68 -29.62
C LEU A 118 6.26 -0.47 -29.09
N VAL A 119 6.77 0.76 -29.13
CA VAL A 119 8.07 1.11 -28.53
C VAL A 119 8.05 0.88 -27.03
N VAL A 120 6.99 1.31 -26.36
CA VAL A 120 6.84 1.11 -24.90
C VAL A 120 6.82 -0.37 -24.56
N GLU A 121 6.01 -1.19 -25.25
CA GLU A 121 5.95 -2.64 -25.03
C GLU A 121 7.30 -3.32 -25.31
N PHE A 122 7.98 -2.92 -26.37
CA PHE A 122 9.31 -3.43 -26.67
C PHE A 122 10.30 -3.13 -25.55
N VAL A 123 10.39 -1.88 -25.08
CA VAL A 123 11.27 -1.46 -23.99
C VAL A 123 10.99 -2.28 -22.72
N VAL A 124 9.72 -2.43 -22.38
CA VAL A 124 9.32 -3.17 -21.18
C VAL A 124 9.68 -4.65 -21.30
N SER A 125 9.51 -5.26 -22.49
CA SER A 125 9.84 -6.67 -22.73
C SER A 125 11.32 -6.97 -22.62
N GLN A 126 12.19 -6.04 -23.11
CA GLN A 126 13.65 -6.22 -23.13
C GLN A 126 14.32 -6.05 -21.77
N THR A 127 13.64 -5.53 -20.77
CA THR A 127 14.23 -5.34 -19.45
C THR A 127 14.24 -6.66 -18.68
N GLY A 128 15.41 -7.07 -18.15
CA GLY A 128 15.55 -8.21 -17.22
C GLY A 128 14.89 -8.01 -15.86
N LEU A 129 13.79 -7.26 -15.82
CA LEU A 129 13.04 -6.91 -14.63
C LEU A 129 12.01 -7.99 -14.28
N SER A 130 11.62 -8.03 -12.99
CA SER A 130 10.44 -8.78 -12.57
C SER A 130 9.17 -8.22 -13.23
N ASP A 131 8.15 -9.06 -13.41
CA ASP A 131 6.88 -8.66 -14.02
C ASP A 131 6.23 -7.47 -13.32
N ARG A 132 6.32 -7.40 -11.99
CA ARG A 132 5.87 -6.24 -11.22
C ARG A 132 6.59 -4.96 -11.63
N ALA A 133 7.92 -5.02 -11.77
CA ALA A 133 8.70 -3.86 -12.16
C ALA A 133 8.44 -3.46 -13.63
N LYS A 134 8.21 -4.43 -14.51
CA LYS A 134 7.74 -4.20 -15.89
C LYS A 134 6.40 -3.49 -15.89
N GLY A 135 5.43 -3.97 -15.10
CA GLY A 135 4.11 -3.35 -14.96
C GLY A 135 4.17 -1.89 -14.49
N VAL A 136 4.99 -1.59 -13.49
CA VAL A 136 5.20 -0.20 -13.01
C VAL A 136 5.78 0.68 -14.12
N ARG A 137 6.83 0.21 -14.80
CA ARG A 137 7.47 0.98 -15.88
C ARG A 137 6.52 1.23 -17.05
N ARG A 138 5.77 0.21 -17.44
CA ARG A 138 4.74 0.34 -18.46
C ARG A 138 3.68 1.36 -18.08
N SER A 139 3.16 1.30 -16.87
CA SER A 139 2.16 2.26 -16.39
C SER A 139 2.66 3.70 -16.42
N LEU A 140 3.93 3.93 -16.09
CA LEU A 140 4.56 5.26 -16.17
C LEU A 140 4.63 5.75 -17.62
N LEU A 141 5.13 4.93 -18.54
CA LEU A 141 5.26 5.28 -19.95
C LEU A 141 3.89 5.44 -20.63
N TYR A 142 2.91 4.60 -20.31
CA TYR A 142 1.55 4.70 -20.84
C TYR A 142 0.85 5.98 -20.38
N ARG A 143 1.04 6.39 -19.13
CA ARG A 143 0.52 7.67 -18.63
C ARG A 143 1.06 8.83 -19.46
N LEU A 144 2.39 8.87 -19.66
CA LEU A 144 3.02 9.89 -20.48
C LEU A 144 2.59 9.79 -21.95
N GLY A 145 2.46 8.57 -22.49
CA GLY A 145 2.00 8.37 -23.85
C GLY A 145 0.59 8.91 -24.11
N ARG A 146 -0.34 8.67 -23.19
CA ARG A 146 -1.71 9.23 -23.28
C ARG A 146 -1.73 10.77 -23.23
N GLU A 147 -0.80 11.37 -22.51
CA GLU A 147 -0.70 12.82 -22.39
C GLU A 147 0.02 13.45 -23.59
N LEU A 148 1.10 12.83 -24.08
CA LEU A 148 2.06 13.44 -24.98
C LEU A 148 1.94 12.97 -26.44
N ASN A 149 1.44 11.77 -26.68
CA ASN A 149 1.29 11.24 -28.05
C ASN A 149 -0.14 11.45 -28.55
N PRO A 150 -0.36 12.40 -29.48
CA PRO A 150 -1.69 12.68 -30.04
C PRO A 150 -2.28 11.50 -30.80
N ASN A 151 -1.45 10.54 -31.22
CA ASN A 151 -1.86 9.32 -31.93
C ASN A 151 -2.05 8.13 -30.99
N TRP A 152 -2.09 8.36 -29.68
CA TRP A 152 -2.31 7.29 -28.72
C TRP A 152 -3.64 6.58 -28.97
N PRO A 153 -3.66 5.25 -29.10
CA PRO A 153 -4.90 4.51 -29.36
C PRO A 153 -5.86 4.60 -28.16
N PHE A 154 -7.15 4.77 -28.44
CA PHE A 154 -8.19 4.86 -27.39
C PHE A 154 -8.38 3.54 -26.65
N ASP A 155 -8.12 2.39 -27.31
CA ASP A 155 -8.22 1.07 -26.69
C ASP A 155 -6.82 0.51 -26.46
N ASP A 156 -6.46 0.49 -25.18
CA ASP A 156 -5.16 -0.02 -24.75
C ASP A 156 -5.09 -1.55 -24.80
N GLY A 157 -5.90 -2.29 -25.48
CA GLY A 157 -5.93 -3.75 -25.69
C GLY A 157 -4.79 -4.58 -25.09
N THR A 158 -4.37 -4.28 -23.89
CA THR A 158 -3.03 -4.50 -23.39
C THR A 158 -2.91 -5.74 -22.54
N THR A 159 -1.92 -6.55 -22.87
CA THR A 159 -1.45 -7.63 -22.01
C THR A 159 -1.13 -7.08 -20.61
N THR A 160 -1.80 -7.55 -19.58
CA THR A 160 -1.56 -7.16 -18.19
C THR A 160 -0.25 -7.80 -17.74
N TYR A 161 0.82 -7.01 -17.59
CA TYR A 161 2.03 -7.50 -16.96
C TYR A 161 1.79 -7.67 -15.45
N GLY A 162 2.04 -8.88 -14.97
CA GLY A 162 2.36 -9.15 -13.59
C GLY A 162 1.28 -8.85 -12.58
N TYR A 163 0.01 -9.05 -12.92
CA TYR A 163 -0.95 -9.25 -11.86
C TYR A 163 -0.66 -10.61 -11.20
N LYS A 164 0.09 -10.58 -10.09
CA LYS A 164 0.16 -11.77 -9.24
C LYS A 164 -1.23 -11.96 -8.67
N ALA A 165 -1.88 -13.06 -9.05
CA ALA A 165 -3.15 -13.44 -8.44
C ALA A 165 -3.01 -13.34 -6.91
N PRO A 166 -4.05 -12.91 -6.19
CA PRO A 166 -4.02 -12.87 -4.74
C PRO A 166 -3.53 -14.19 -4.19
N ASP A 167 -2.73 -14.16 -3.12
CA ASP A 167 -2.30 -15.38 -2.44
C ASP A 167 -3.55 -16.06 -1.82
N ALA A 168 -3.52 -17.40 -1.64
CA ALA A 168 -4.63 -18.14 -1.08
C ALA A 168 -5.05 -17.54 0.28
N PRO A 169 -6.38 -17.52 0.58
CA PRO A 169 -6.85 -17.06 1.89
C PRO A 169 -6.27 -17.93 3.00
N TYR A 170 -6.21 -17.39 4.20
CA TYR A 170 -5.89 -18.19 5.38
C TYR A 170 -7.05 -19.11 5.73
N THR A 171 -6.73 -20.35 6.07
CA THR A 171 -7.70 -21.31 6.61
C THR A 171 -8.17 -20.86 8.00
N GLU A 172 -9.29 -21.39 8.48
CA GLU A 172 -9.77 -21.12 9.85
C GLU A 172 -8.74 -21.53 10.91
N GLN A 173 -8.02 -22.62 10.68
CA GLN A 173 -6.95 -23.07 11.58
C GLN A 173 -5.79 -22.06 11.62
N GLU A 174 -5.36 -21.53 10.48
CA GLU A 174 -4.32 -20.50 10.41
C GLU A 174 -4.79 -19.20 11.10
N GLN A 175 -6.03 -18.78 10.91
CA GLN A 175 -6.60 -17.60 11.56
C GLN A 175 -6.66 -17.77 13.10
N HIS A 176 -7.11 -18.95 13.55
CA HIS A 176 -7.11 -19.30 14.97
C HIS A 176 -5.69 -19.31 15.55
N PHE A 177 -4.74 -19.92 14.83
CA PHE A 177 -3.33 -19.93 15.21
C PHE A 177 -2.77 -18.49 15.35
N PHE A 178 -3.06 -17.58 14.44
CA PHE A 178 -2.61 -16.19 14.56
C PHE A 178 -3.22 -15.49 15.78
N THR A 179 -4.48 -15.76 16.09
CA THR A 179 -5.14 -15.17 17.27
C THR A 179 -4.45 -15.63 18.56
N GLN A 180 -4.16 -16.93 18.68
CA GLN A 180 -3.42 -17.46 19.82
C GLN A 180 -1.97 -16.95 19.88
N TRP A 181 -1.26 -16.98 18.75
CA TRP A 181 0.09 -16.48 18.64
C TRP A 181 0.20 -15.01 19.08
N ALA A 182 -0.74 -14.16 18.71
CA ALA A 182 -0.75 -12.76 19.12
C ALA A 182 -0.82 -12.62 20.65
N GLN A 183 -1.58 -13.48 21.33
CA GLN A 183 -1.69 -13.49 22.80
C GLN A 183 -0.42 -13.97 23.51
N TRP A 184 0.39 -14.81 22.86
CA TRP A 184 1.61 -15.38 23.45
C TRP A 184 2.85 -14.47 23.27
N LEU A 185 2.73 -13.36 22.58
CA LEU A 185 3.83 -12.41 22.41
C LEU A 185 4.24 -11.78 23.75
N SER A 186 5.55 -11.50 23.88
CA SER A 186 6.18 -11.22 25.17
C SER A 186 5.79 -9.87 25.78
N THR A 187 5.50 -8.88 24.95
CA THR A 187 5.22 -7.50 25.40
C THR A 187 3.83 -7.05 25.01
N ASP A 188 3.21 -6.17 25.80
CA ASP A 188 1.91 -5.56 25.46
C ASP A 188 1.95 -4.90 24.10
N TYR A 189 3.00 -4.15 23.81
CA TYR A 189 3.19 -3.51 22.50
C TYR A 189 3.12 -4.51 21.32
N GLN A 190 3.71 -5.69 21.49
CA GLN A 190 3.68 -6.72 20.47
C GLN A 190 2.28 -7.35 20.37
N ARG A 191 1.67 -7.67 21.52
CA ARG A 191 0.32 -8.24 21.58
C ARG A 191 -0.71 -7.32 20.95
N ASP A 192 -0.72 -6.07 21.35
CA ASP A 192 -1.65 -5.06 20.86
C ASP A 192 -1.46 -4.81 19.35
N GLY A 193 -0.21 -4.65 18.91
CA GLY A 193 0.13 -4.47 17.50
C GLY A 193 -0.28 -5.66 16.63
N ALA A 194 -0.05 -6.90 17.10
CA ALA A 194 -0.45 -8.11 16.38
C ALA A 194 -1.98 -8.24 16.32
N THR A 195 -2.63 -8.12 17.48
CA THR A 195 -4.10 -8.24 17.59
C THR A 195 -4.80 -7.21 16.73
N LEU A 196 -4.33 -5.97 16.76
CA LEU A 196 -4.89 -4.91 15.95
C LEU A 196 -4.62 -5.09 14.45
N THR A 197 -3.42 -5.53 14.05
CA THR A 197 -3.13 -5.86 12.65
C THR A 197 -4.06 -6.97 12.13
N LEU A 198 -4.30 -8.01 12.93
CA LEU A 198 -5.24 -9.05 12.61
C LEU A 198 -6.69 -8.52 12.53
N ALA A 199 -7.09 -7.65 13.47
CA ALA A 199 -8.42 -7.06 13.47
C ALA A 199 -8.66 -6.18 12.23
N LEU A 200 -7.69 -5.37 11.82
CA LEU A 200 -7.80 -4.51 10.63
C LEU A 200 -7.73 -5.32 9.32
N GLY A 201 -6.91 -6.36 9.27
CA GLY A 201 -6.75 -7.20 8.09
C GLY A 201 -7.88 -8.21 7.88
N LEU A 202 -8.21 -9.00 8.90
CA LEU A 202 -9.28 -10.01 8.86
C LEU A 202 -10.66 -9.41 9.11
N GLY A 203 -10.76 -8.34 9.93
CA GLY A 203 -12.02 -7.75 10.33
C GLY A 203 -12.54 -6.66 9.38
N ALA A 204 -11.64 -5.95 8.69
CA ALA A 204 -12.01 -4.85 7.79
C ALA A 204 -11.33 -4.92 6.41
N GLY A 205 -10.50 -5.92 6.16
CA GLY A 205 -9.84 -6.11 4.87
C GLY A 205 -8.98 -4.94 4.42
N LEU A 206 -8.40 -4.17 5.34
CA LEU A 206 -7.61 -2.98 5.01
C LEU A 206 -6.28 -3.35 4.35
N ARG A 207 -5.83 -2.50 3.42
CA ARG A 207 -4.49 -2.57 2.83
C ARG A 207 -3.44 -1.96 3.78
N ASP A 208 -2.16 -2.32 3.59
CA ASP A 208 -1.05 -1.78 4.39
C ASP A 208 -1.06 -0.25 4.45
N GLY A 209 -1.27 0.41 3.30
CA GLY A 209 -1.34 1.86 3.24
C GLY A 209 -2.54 2.46 3.98
N GLU A 210 -3.68 1.76 3.99
CA GLU A 210 -4.88 2.14 4.72
C GLU A 210 -4.66 1.98 6.23
N MET A 211 -4.13 0.84 6.66
CA MET A 211 -3.75 0.60 8.05
C MET A 211 -2.72 1.63 8.55
N ALA A 212 -1.75 2.00 7.70
CA ALA A 212 -0.70 2.95 8.06
C ALA A 212 -1.25 4.37 8.30
N ARG A 213 -2.33 4.75 7.63
CA ARG A 213 -2.92 6.09 7.71
C ARG A 213 -4.08 6.20 8.67
N LEU A 214 -4.64 5.08 9.12
CA LEU A 214 -5.85 5.04 9.93
C LEU A 214 -5.68 5.84 11.21
N ARG A 215 -6.59 6.80 11.42
CA ARG A 215 -6.67 7.64 12.61
C ARG A 215 -7.88 7.30 13.46
N GLY A 216 -7.87 7.69 14.72
CA GLY A 216 -9.03 7.47 15.57
C GLY A 216 -10.28 8.17 15.05
N SER A 217 -10.16 9.34 14.38
CA SER A 217 -11.27 10.03 13.72
C SER A 217 -11.91 9.26 12.57
N ASP A 218 -11.20 8.30 11.99
CA ASP A 218 -11.68 7.51 10.86
C ASP A 218 -12.48 6.27 11.32
N VAL A 219 -12.59 6.07 12.63
CA VAL A 219 -13.32 4.95 13.24
C VAL A 219 -14.59 5.49 13.89
N THR A 220 -15.74 5.11 13.34
CA THR A 220 -17.05 5.59 13.79
C THR A 220 -17.83 4.47 14.48
N PRO A 221 -18.07 4.58 15.80
CA PRO A 221 -18.99 3.68 16.49
C PRO A 221 -20.44 4.11 16.22
N HIS A 222 -21.32 3.15 15.97
CA HIS A 222 -22.75 3.37 15.76
C HIS A 222 -23.58 2.98 17.00
N ALA A 223 -24.83 3.44 17.05
CA ALA A 223 -25.71 3.22 18.20
C ALA A 223 -26.07 1.74 18.43
N ASP A 224 -26.02 0.92 17.39
CA ASP A 224 -26.25 -0.53 17.44
C ASP A 224 -24.97 -1.31 17.88
N GLY A 225 -23.88 -0.59 18.15
CA GLY A 225 -22.62 -1.15 18.59
C GLY A 225 -21.65 -1.47 17.44
N CYS A 226 -22.09 -1.44 16.19
CA CYS A 226 -21.19 -1.72 15.07
C CYS A 226 -20.13 -0.61 14.90
N ILE A 227 -19.02 -0.96 14.28
CA ILE A 227 -17.91 -0.07 13.97
C ILE A 227 -17.74 0.03 12.47
N THR A 228 -17.64 1.24 11.97
CA THR A 228 -17.29 1.52 10.58
C THR A 228 -15.95 2.25 10.51
N ILE A 229 -15.10 1.86 9.59
CA ILE A 229 -13.85 2.53 9.26
C ILE A 229 -14.07 3.29 7.95
N THR A 230 -13.86 4.61 7.97
CA THR A 230 -13.86 5.44 6.76
C THR A 230 -12.45 5.53 6.19
N ASP A 231 -12.20 4.89 5.05
CA ASP A 231 -10.96 5.08 4.29
C ASP A 231 -11.12 6.23 3.30
N HIS A 232 -10.35 7.28 3.51
CA HIS A 232 -10.37 8.49 2.68
C HIS A 232 -9.56 8.37 1.38
N GLY A 233 -9.03 7.18 1.08
CA GLY A 233 -8.14 6.97 -0.04
C GLY A 233 -6.74 7.59 0.16
N PRO A 234 -5.83 7.48 -0.81
CA PRO A 234 -4.54 8.14 -0.78
C PRO A 234 -4.75 9.66 -0.89
N ARG A 235 -4.19 10.43 0.06
CA ARG A 235 -4.29 11.91 0.07
C ARG A 235 -3.45 12.60 -1.01
N THR A 236 -2.61 11.85 -1.70
CA THR A 236 -1.81 12.28 -2.84
C THR A 236 -1.91 11.23 -3.92
N THR A 237 -1.87 11.64 -5.19
CA THR A 237 -1.82 10.79 -6.37
C THR A 237 -0.51 9.99 -6.43
N ASP A 238 -0.23 9.24 -5.36
CA ASP A 238 0.96 8.43 -5.26
C ASP A 238 0.81 7.20 -6.16
N HIS A 239 1.57 7.15 -7.23
CA HIS A 239 1.87 5.97 -8.03
C HIS A 239 0.73 5.32 -8.84
N GLY A 240 -0.13 6.09 -9.48
CA GLY A 240 -1.07 5.52 -10.46
C GLY A 240 -2.12 4.58 -9.84
N TYR A 241 -2.28 4.62 -8.54
CA TYR A 241 -3.46 4.08 -7.89
C TYR A 241 -4.65 4.93 -8.32
N ARG A 242 -5.66 4.30 -8.89
CA ARG A 242 -6.94 4.93 -9.17
C ARG A 242 -7.36 5.65 -7.90
N ASP A 243 -7.79 6.90 -8.08
CA ASP A 243 -8.42 7.71 -7.03
C ASP A 243 -9.59 6.89 -6.50
N THR A 244 -9.36 6.13 -5.44
CA THR A 244 -10.43 5.35 -4.82
C THR A 244 -11.23 6.33 -4.01
N ALA A 245 -12.48 6.55 -4.40
CA ALA A 245 -13.42 7.35 -3.63
C ALA A 245 -13.39 6.92 -2.16
N PRO A 246 -13.59 7.85 -1.22
CA PRO A 246 -13.74 7.49 0.19
C PRO A 246 -14.79 6.38 0.33
N ARG A 247 -14.51 5.42 1.20
CA ARG A 247 -15.41 4.29 1.42
C ARG A 247 -15.52 3.96 2.90
N ASP A 248 -16.69 3.50 3.27
CA ASP A 248 -16.97 3.01 4.60
C ASP A 248 -16.88 1.48 4.62
N VAL A 249 -16.10 0.97 5.57
CA VAL A 249 -15.88 -0.47 5.75
C VAL A 249 -16.38 -0.88 7.12
N PRO A 250 -17.49 -1.61 7.22
CA PRO A 250 -17.93 -2.22 8.48
C PRO A 250 -16.89 -3.23 8.97
N VAL A 251 -16.59 -3.18 10.25
CA VAL A 251 -15.70 -4.14 10.90
C VAL A 251 -16.50 -5.39 11.26
N LEU A 252 -15.92 -6.58 11.12
CA LEU A 252 -16.56 -7.83 11.60
C LEU A 252 -16.81 -7.73 13.11
N ALA A 253 -18.02 -8.13 13.55
CA ALA A 253 -18.50 -7.99 14.92
C ALA A 253 -17.51 -8.52 15.97
N GLU A 254 -16.87 -9.64 15.70
CA GLU A 254 -15.87 -10.27 16.58
C GLU A 254 -14.58 -9.46 16.74
N ARG A 255 -14.34 -8.44 15.91
CA ARG A 255 -13.14 -7.59 15.89
C ARG A 255 -13.41 -6.14 16.29
N GLU A 256 -14.67 -5.75 16.43
CA GLU A 256 -15.08 -4.38 16.71
C GLU A 256 -14.48 -3.82 17.99
N GLN A 257 -14.49 -4.62 19.08
CA GLN A 257 -13.98 -4.15 20.36
C GLN A 257 -12.49 -3.77 20.31
N VAL A 258 -11.69 -4.60 19.62
CA VAL A 258 -10.24 -4.33 19.44
C VAL A 258 -10.02 -3.02 18.69
N VAL A 259 -10.80 -2.79 17.61
CA VAL A 259 -10.67 -1.58 16.79
C VAL A 259 -11.14 -0.35 17.58
N ARG A 260 -12.23 -0.47 18.32
CA ARG A 260 -12.78 0.59 19.19
C ARG A 260 -11.76 1.04 20.24
N ASP A 261 -11.20 0.09 20.98
CA ASP A 261 -10.26 0.38 22.05
C ASP A 261 -8.98 1.04 21.51
N ALA A 262 -8.48 0.53 20.38
CA ALA A 262 -7.32 1.10 19.72
C ALA A 262 -7.58 2.54 19.20
N ALA A 263 -8.74 2.79 18.60
CA ALA A 263 -9.13 4.12 18.14
C ALA A 263 -9.30 5.11 19.32
N HIS A 264 -9.91 4.66 20.41
CA HIS A 264 -10.04 5.46 21.63
C HIS A 264 -8.66 5.80 22.23
N GLY A 265 -7.75 4.81 22.29
CA GLY A 265 -6.38 5.01 22.80
C GLY A 265 -5.54 5.94 21.93
N ALA A 266 -5.77 5.95 20.62
CA ALA A 266 -5.10 6.85 19.68
C ALA A 266 -5.61 8.30 19.78
N GLY A 267 -6.86 8.49 20.19
CA GLY A 267 -7.53 9.79 20.16
C GLY A 267 -7.81 10.25 18.72
N THR A 268 -8.50 11.36 18.54
CA THR A 268 -9.03 11.81 17.25
C THR A 268 -7.97 11.89 16.14
N ASN A 269 -6.81 12.45 16.42
CA ASN A 269 -5.76 12.71 15.41
C ASN A 269 -4.62 11.68 15.41
N GLY A 270 -4.56 10.79 16.40
CA GLY A 270 -3.50 9.79 16.51
C GLY A 270 -3.67 8.65 15.51
N LEU A 271 -2.56 8.03 15.13
CA LEU A 271 -2.58 6.84 14.29
C LEU A 271 -2.99 5.63 15.13
N VAL A 272 -3.99 4.88 14.66
CA VAL A 272 -4.55 3.74 15.41
C VAL A 272 -3.51 2.65 15.68
N LEU A 273 -2.66 2.31 14.69
CA LEU A 273 -1.57 1.35 14.87
C LEU A 273 -0.33 1.90 15.60
N TRP A 274 -0.15 3.22 15.63
CA TRP A 274 1.03 3.85 16.26
C TRP A 274 0.67 5.18 16.90
N PRO A 275 -0.07 5.18 18.01
CA PRO A 275 -0.60 6.41 18.63
C PRO A 275 0.50 7.43 18.98
N ASN A 276 1.73 6.98 19.18
CA ASN A 276 2.88 7.82 19.51
C ASN A 276 3.67 8.32 18.28
N ARG A 277 3.19 8.08 17.05
CA ARG A 277 3.85 8.53 15.83
C ARG A 277 3.02 9.55 15.09
N ALA A 278 3.67 10.57 14.53
CA ALA A 278 3.00 11.55 13.67
C ALA A 278 2.67 10.98 12.28
N HIS A 279 3.55 10.10 11.76
CA HIS A 279 3.42 9.51 10.43
C HIS A 279 3.83 8.05 10.43
N ALA A 280 3.19 7.25 9.59
CA ALA A 280 3.56 5.88 9.29
C ALA A 280 3.44 5.62 7.77
N THR A 281 4.15 4.61 7.28
CA THR A 281 4.17 4.18 5.88
C THR A 281 3.81 2.71 5.76
N THR A 282 3.54 2.24 4.55
CA THR A 282 3.33 0.80 4.27
C THR A 282 4.49 -0.07 4.77
N GLU A 283 5.73 0.43 4.67
CA GLU A 283 6.90 -0.26 5.23
C GLU A 283 6.83 -0.39 6.76
N SER A 284 6.14 0.55 7.43
CA SER A 284 5.93 0.47 8.88
C SER A 284 5.01 -0.70 9.26
N VAL A 285 3.99 -1.01 8.45
CA VAL A 285 3.10 -2.17 8.65
C VAL A 285 3.86 -3.47 8.42
N ALA A 286 4.63 -3.58 7.34
CA ALA A 286 5.51 -4.73 7.10
C ALA A 286 6.54 -4.91 8.22
N ALA A 287 7.06 -3.81 8.78
CA ALA A 287 7.98 -3.83 9.91
C ALA A 287 7.33 -4.29 11.23
N ILE A 288 6.02 -4.09 11.42
CA ILE A 288 5.30 -4.70 12.55
C ILE A 288 5.44 -6.21 12.47
N ALA A 289 5.05 -6.83 11.37
CA ALA A 289 5.13 -8.28 11.20
C ALA A 289 6.57 -8.82 11.45
N SER A 290 7.61 -8.03 11.13
CA SER A 290 9.00 -8.41 11.38
C SER A 290 9.47 -8.18 12.83
N ARG A 291 8.89 -7.20 13.55
CA ARG A 291 9.28 -6.83 14.94
C ARG A 291 8.47 -7.56 16.01
N ILE A 292 7.23 -7.85 15.70
CA ILE A 292 6.33 -8.60 16.58
C ILE A 292 6.85 -10.03 16.78
N GLY A 293 7.65 -10.52 15.85
CA GLY A 293 8.13 -11.90 15.79
C GLY A 293 7.43 -12.62 14.65
N LYS A 294 8.14 -13.52 14.00
CA LYS A 294 7.52 -14.35 12.95
C LYS A 294 6.73 -15.46 13.62
N PRO A 295 5.45 -15.67 13.25
CA PRO A 295 4.76 -16.86 13.66
C PRO A 295 5.54 -18.09 13.20
N PRO A 296 5.75 -19.10 14.05
CA PRO A 296 6.69 -20.19 13.75
C PRO A 296 6.22 -21.11 12.60
N ALA A 297 4.93 -21.18 12.32
CA ALA A 297 4.37 -22.13 11.38
C ALA A 297 3.91 -21.50 10.06
N VAL A 298 3.36 -20.29 10.09
CA VAL A 298 2.75 -19.61 8.92
C VAL A 298 3.17 -18.16 8.90
N ALA A 299 3.63 -17.68 7.75
CA ALA A 299 3.99 -16.26 7.60
C ALA A 299 2.75 -15.37 7.65
N LEU A 300 2.81 -14.31 8.47
CA LEU A 300 1.79 -13.27 8.50
C LEU A 300 2.01 -12.32 7.30
N ASP A 301 1.09 -12.31 6.36
CA ASP A 301 1.04 -11.40 5.20
C ASP A 301 -0.29 -10.63 5.21
N THR A 302 -0.21 -9.33 5.30
CA THR A 302 -1.38 -8.44 5.37
C THR A 302 -2.25 -8.52 4.12
N ARG A 303 -1.67 -8.79 2.96
CA ARG A 303 -2.43 -9.01 1.72
C ARG A 303 -3.25 -10.30 1.78
N ARG A 304 -2.68 -11.37 2.38
CA ARG A 304 -3.43 -12.61 2.64
C ARG A 304 -4.55 -12.40 3.65
N LEU A 305 -4.35 -11.57 4.69
CA LEU A 305 -5.43 -11.20 5.62
C LEU A 305 -6.60 -10.58 4.86
N ARG A 306 -6.32 -9.61 3.99
CA ARG A 306 -7.36 -8.99 3.16
C ARG A 306 -8.00 -9.98 2.18
N THR A 307 -7.22 -10.85 1.53
CA THR A 307 -7.77 -11.92 0.68
C THR A 307 -8.74 -12.80 1.48
N THR A 308 -8.36 -13.15 2.71
CA THR A 308 -9.20 -13.95 3.62
C THR A 308 -10.53 -13.26 3.93
N TRP A 309 -10.49 -11.95 4.19
CA TRP A 309 -11.69 -11.14 4.43
C TRP A 309 -12.62 -11.12 3.20
N ILE A 310 -12.07 -10.87 2.00
CA ILE A 310 -12.86 -10.86 0.75
C ILE A 310 -13.49 -12.22 0.49
N VAL A 311 -12.69 -13.29 0.57
CA VAL A 311 -13.17 -14.66 0.32
C VAL A 311 -14.17 -15.11 1.39
N GLY A 312 -13.97 -14.70 2.65
CA GLY A 312 -14.93 -14.94 3.73
C GLY A 312 -16.31 -14.33 3.43
N HIS A 313 -16.36 -13.11 2.90
CA HIS A 313 -17.62 -12.49 2.48
C HIS A 313 -18.24 -13.20 1.27
N LEU A 314 -17.45 -13.67 0.31
CA LEU A 314 -17.94 -14.49 -0.80
C LEU A 314 -18.58 -15.81 -0.30
N HIS A 315 -17.93 -16.48 0.65
CA HIS A 315 -18.45 -17.70 1.28
C HIS A 315 -19.76 -17.43 2.05
N ASN A 316 -19.89 -16.27 2.65
CA ASN A 316 -21.12 -15.83 3.33
C ASN A 316 -22.19 -15.28 2.38
N LEU A 317 -21.94 -15.36 1.06
CA LEU A 317 -22.88 -14.93 0.02
C LEU A 317 -23.24 -13.44 0.10
N VAL A 318 -22.32 -12.60 0.58
CA VAL A 318 -22.47 -11.15 0.49
C VAL A 318 -22.43 -10.77 -1.00
N PRO A 319 -23.37 -9.94 -1.48
CA PRO A 319 -23.40 -9.56 -2.90
C PRO A 319 -22.08 -8.92 -3.36
N GLU A 320 -21.60 -9.33 -4.54
CA GLU A 320 -20.33 -8.85 -5.10
C GLU A 320 -20.21 -7.31 -5.12
N PRO A 321 -21.22 -6.53 -5.52
CA PRO A 321 -21.12 -5.07 -5.49
C PRO A 321 -20.86 -4.50 -4.09
N VAL A 322 -21.40 -5.11 -3.04
CA VAL A 322 -21.17 -4.71 -1.65
C VAL A 322 -19.74 -4.97 -1.24
N ILE A 323 -19.21 -6.17 -1.58
CA ILE A 323 -17.81 -6.51 -1.32
C ILE A 323 -16.88 -5.57 -2.10
N CYS A 324 -17.15 -5.32 -3.37
CA CYS A 324 -16.38 -4.43 -4.21
C CYS A 324 -16.33 -3.00 -3.64
N GLN A 325 -17.48 -2.47 -3.22
CA GLN A 325 -17.56 -1.15 -2.60
C GLN A 325 -16.73 -1.10 -1.30
N ALA A 326 -16.95 -2.02 -0.38
CA ALA A 326 -16.22 -2.08 0.89
C ALA A 326 -14.73 -2.37 0.70
N ALA A 327 -14.36 -3.18 -0.30
CA ALA A 327 -12.96 -3.48 -0.63
C ALA A 327 -12.29 -2.37 -1.45
N GLY A 328 -13.01 -1.42 -2.06
CA GLY A 328 -12.45 -0.49 -3.03
C GLY A 328 -11.85 -1.21 -4.24
N LEU A 329 -12.62 -2.13 -4.83
CA LEU A 329 -12.30 -2.90 -6.02
C LEU A 329 -13.33 -2.62 -7.11
N ALA A 330 -12.90 -2.70 -8.37
CA ALA A 330 -13.80 -2.59 -9.51
C ALA A 330 -14.60 -3.89 -9.74
N ASP A 331 -13.96 -5.03 -9.49
CA ASP A 331 -14.52 -6.37 -9.66
C ASP A 331 -13.79 -7.38 -8.77
N LEU A 332 -14.29 -8.61 -8.75
CA LEU A 332 -13.72 -9.73 -8.00
C LEU A 332 -13.13 -10.83 -8.89
N GLN A 333 -12.84 -10.56 -10.17
CA GLN A 333 -12.32 -11.56 -11.13
C GLN A 333 -11.10 -12.30 -10.59
N HIS A 334 -10.23 -11.59 -9.87
CA HIS A 334 -9.01 -12.19 -9.30
C HIS A 334 -9.27 -13.16 -8.14
N PHE A 335 -10.49 -13.14 -7.60
CA PHE A 335 -10.94 -14.04 -6.53
C PHE A 335 -11.85 -15.15 -7.05
N ALA A 336 -12.15 -15.18 -8.36
CA ALA A 336 -13.09 -16.13 -8.97
C ALA A 336 -12.78 -17.59 -8.62
N LYS A 337 -11.51 -17.99 -8.62
CA LYS A 337 -11.09 -19.35 -8.28
C LYS A 337 -11.47 -19.80 -6.86
N TRP A 338 -11.63 -18.88 -5.93
CA TRP A 338 -12.09 -19.21 -4.56
C TRP A 338 -13.61 -19.10 -4.43
N HIS A 339 -14.25 -18.29 -5.28
CA HIS A 339 -15.70 -18.21 -5.38
C HIS A 339 -16.29 -19.51 -5.94
N GLU A 340 -15.68 -20.09 -6.98
CA GLU A 340 -16.08 -21.38 -7.55
C GLU A 340 -15.94 -22.52 -6.54
N THR A 341 -14.92 -22.48 -5.68
CA THR A 341 -14.71 -23.49 -4.64
C THR A 341 -15.72 -23.38 -3.48
N ALA A 342 -16.26 -22.19 -3.26
CA ALA A 342 -17.25 -21.91 -2.22
C ALA A 342 -18.67 -22.32 -2.57
N GLY A 343 -18.89 -23.24 -3.48
CA GLY A 343 -20.15 -23.63 -4.06
C GLY A 343 -21.37 -23.35 -3.18
N VAL A 344 -22.31 -22.56 -3.69
CA VAL A 344 -23.55 -22.26 -2.97
C VAL A 344 -24.31 -23.57 -2.77
N PRO A 345 -24.66 -23.96 -1.52
CA PRO A 345 -25.44 -25.18 -1.28
C PRO A 345 -26.68 -25.21 -2.18
N ALA A 346 -26.94 -26.34 -2.84
CA ALA A 346 -27.98 -26.45 -3.87
C ALA A 346 -29.36 -25.99 -3.37
N GLU A 347 -29.67 -26.19 -2.09
CA GLU A 347 -30.89 -25.71 -1.48
C GLU A 347 -30.95 -24.20 -1.39
N ARG A 348 -29.87 -23.57 -0.98
CA ARG A 348 -29.78 -22.13 -0.90
C ARG A 348 -29.77 -21.48 -2.30
N ALA A 349 -29.06 -22.09 -3.26
CA ALA A 349 -29.10 -21.67 -4.67
C ALA A 349 -30.52 -21.72 -5.23
N ARG A 350 -31.26 -22.80 -4.92
CA ARG A 350 -32.66 -22.93 -5.33
C ARG A 350 -33.53 -21.82 -4.72
N THR A 351 -33.36 -21.50 -3.44
CA THR A 351 -34.10 -20.42 -2.75
C THR A 351 -33.84 -19.08 -3.37
N LEU A 352 -32.54 -18.76 -3.63
CA LEU A 352 -32.13 -17.51 -4.23
C LEU A 352 -32.67 -17.35 -5.67
N LEU A 353 -32.56 -18.42 -6.49
CA LEU A 353 -33.03 -18.39 -7.89
C LEU A 353 -34.56 -18.30 -8.00
N ARG A 354 -35.30 -18.84 -7.05
CA ARG A 354 -36.76 -18.73 -7.00
C ARG A 354 -37.26 -17.36 -6.58
N ARG A 355 -36.35 -16.46 -6.13
CA ARG A 355 -36.73 -15.14 -5.57
C ARG A 355 -37.80 -15.22 -4.49
N SER A 356 -37.84 -16.35 -3.76
CA SER A 356 -38.70 -16.45 -2.59
C SER A 356 -38.30 -15.38 -1.59
N PRO A 357 -39.25 -14.67 -0.96
CA PRO A 357 -38.90 -13.74 0.11
C PRO A 357 -38.07 -14.49 1.14
N TYR A 358 -36.95 -13.89 1.58
CA TYR A 358 -36.12 -14.49 2.62
C TYR A 358 -37.01 -14.85 3.81
N PRO A 359 -36.94 -16.08 4.32
CA PRO A 359 -37.47 -16.32 5.63
C PRO A 359 -36.80 -15.32 6.56
N GLU A 360 -37.61 -14.53 7.25
CA GLU A 360 -37.13 -13.57 8.23
C GLU A 360 -36.04 -14.25 9.05
N LEU A 361 -34.87 -13.61 9.13
CA LEU A 361 -33.83 -14.03 10.04
C LEU A 361 -34.46 -13.94 11.43
N HIS A 362 -34.97 -15.04 11.92
CA HIS A 362 -35.31 -15.16 13.32
C HIS A 362 -34.00 -14.95 14.10
N VAL A 363 -33.83 -13.71 14.54
CA VAL A 363 -32.89 -13.40 15.61
C VAL A 363 -33.37 -14.22 16.80
N ALA A 364 -32.70 -15.32 17.05
CA ALA A 364 -32.92 -16.08 18.29
C ALA A 364 -32.52 -15.13 19.43
N ASN A 365 -33.51 -14.72 20.21
CA ASN A 365 -33.33 -13.99 21.47
C ASN A 365 -32.49 -14.82 22.45
#